data_ea4e9535bf899e1a6c6403999c79c471
#
_entry.id   ea4e9535bf899e1a6c6403999c79c471
#
_cell.length_a   1.000
_cell.length_b   1.000
_cell.length_c   1.000
_cell.angle_alpha   90.00
_cell.angle_beta   90.00
_cell.angle_gamma   90.00
#
_symmetry.space_group_name_H-M   'P 1'
#
loop_
_entity.id
_entity.type
_entity.pdbx_description
1 polymer ?
#
loop_
_entity_poly.entity_id
_entity_poly.type
_entity_poly.pdbx_seq_one_letter_code
_entity_poly.pdbx_strand_id
1 'polypeptide(L)'
;MHDIKCKEVWGGIRNIDEDIRTCGVEASVYSCAADGDSGGDIYYFSVCSTDKLTRIVVADVMGHGKAARDTSAWLYQALHDNMNMVDGSHILRQLNRQANGIGYEAMTTAAIIAYYLNTDRLYFSYAGHHPVLIKRASDLNWHELQLPLVERIADCPLAIDEDAEYSQCDIPFDTGDKVFLYTDGLIEAPSPDGECFGIERLMNLLDRHSDASPQVLKQAVLEALRRHTCQSNFSHDDTTFTAIEVHPRAPALPLNGQCLTDTGP
;
A
#
# COMPACT_ATOMS: atom_id res chain seq x y z
N MET A 1 -9.43 7.79 13.26
CA MET A 1 -9.35 8.02 11.79
C MET A 1 -8.56 9.28 11.55
N HIS A 2 -7.51 9.20 10.75
CA HIS A 2 -6.64 10.32 10.38
C HIS A 2 -6.95 10.77 8.95
N ASP A 3 -7.24 12.07 8.77
CA ASP A 3 -7.54 12.65 7.45
C ASP A 3 -6.26 13.20 6.83
N ILE A 4 -5.78 12.57 5.74
CA ILE A 4 -4.62 13.03 4.98
C ILE A 4 -5.07 14.08 3.96
N LYS A 5 -4.49 15.26 4.03
CA LYS A 5 -4.82 16.41 3.19
C LYS A 5 -3.81 16.56 2.04
N CYS A 6 -4.14 17.50 1.15
CA CYS A 6 -3.27 17.93 0.05
C CYS A 6 -1.85 18.25 0.54
N LYS A 7 -0.83 17.71 -0.14
CA LYS A 7 0.60 17.80 0.20
C LYS A 7 1.02 17.10 1.48
N GLU A 8 0.17 16.30 2.05
CA GLU A 8 0.49 15.55 3.25
C GLU A 8 1.04 14.17 2.91
N VAL A 9 2.02 13.74 3.69
CA VAL A 9 2.55 12.37 3.71
C VAL A 9 2.33 11.83 5.10
N TRP A 10 1.81 10.62 5.17
CA TRP A 10 1.60 9.89 6.40
C TRP A 10 2.09 8.45 6.23
N GLY A 11 2.77 7.94 7.23
CA GLY A 11 3.29 6.58 7.21
C GLY A 11 4.48 6.41 8.12
N GLY A 12 5.21 5.34 7.94
CA GLY A 12 6.39 5.04 8.74
C GLY A 12 6.78 3.58 8.70
N ILE A 13 7.57 3.21 9.72
CA ILE A 13 8.14 1.88 9.96
C ILE A 13 7.81 1.39 11.37
N ARG A 14 6.86 2.03 12.04
CA ARG A 14 6.50 1.76 13.44
C ARG A 14 5.25 0.92 13.56
N ASN A 15 5.10 0.28 14.71
CA ASN A 15 3.87 -0.40 15.06
C ASN A 15 2.68 0.56 15.00
N ILE A 16 1.62 0.16 14.31
CA ILE A 16 0.43 0.98 14.14
C ILE A 16 -0.84 0.12 13.94
N ASP A 17 -1.97 0.65 14.40
CA ASP A 17 -3.32 0.15 14.13
C ASP A 17 -4.24 1.36 13.98
N GLU A 18 -4.36 1.88 12.73
CA GLU A 18 -5.03 3.15 12.45
C GLU A 18 -5.94 3.08 11.23
N ASP A 19 -6.90 3.98 11.20
CA ASP A 19 -7.78 4.20 10.06
C ASP A 19 -7.47 5.55 9.42
N ILE A 20 -7.37 5.55 8.10
CA ILE A 20 -6.92 6.66 7.26
C ILE A 20 -8.04 7.04 6.27
N ARG A 21 -8.18 8.34 6.03
CA ARG A 21 -9.01 8.86 4.95
C ARG A 21 -8.21 9.85 4.10
N THR A 22 -8.39 9.77 2.79
CA THR A 22 -7.88 10.75 1.82
C THR A 22 -9.04 11.30 0.98
N CYS A 23 -8.73 12.14 0.00
CA CYS A 23 -9.72 12.67 -0.94
C CYS A 23 -10.46 11.60 -1.76
N GLY A 24 -9.92 10.39 -1.90
CA GLY A 24 -10.49 9.33 -2.75
C GLY A 24 -10.69 7.98 -2.11
N VAL A 25 -9.99 7.71 -1.01
CA VAL A 25 -10.03 6.37 -0.39
C VAL A 25 -10.14 6.43 1.13
N GLU A 26 -10.79 5.43 1.68
CA GLU A 26 -10.68 5.04 3.09
C GLU A 26 -9.77 3.82 3.19
N ALA A 27 -8.91 3.81 4.19
CA ALA A 27 -7.98 2.71 4.44
C ALA A 27 -7.93 2.36 5.91
N SER A 28 -7.59 1.12 6.19
CA SER A 28 -7.36 0.63 7.54
C SER A 28 -6.04 -0.12 7.54
N VAL A 29 -5.07 0.38 8.32
CA VAL A 29 -3.67 -0.05 8.30
C VAL A 29 -3.34 -0.75 9.59
N TYR A 30 -2.60 -1.84 9.48
CA TYR A 30 -1.92 -2.50 10.59
C TYR A 30 -0.46 -2.75 10.22
N SER A 31 0.45 -2.44 11.12
CA SER A 31 1.86 -2.77 11.01
C SER A 31 2.39 -3.14 12.39
N CYS A 32 3.13 -4.21 12.48
CA CYS A 32 3.76 -4.69 13.70
C CYS A 32 5.15 -5.22 13.38
N ALA A 33 6.15 -4.64 14.03
CA ALA A 33 7.51 -5.14 13.94
C ALA A 33 7.65 -6.45 14.72
N ALA A 34 8.45 -7.38 14.21
CA ALA A 34 8.78 -8.63 14.88
C ALA A 34 9.53 -8.41 16.20
N ASP A 35 10.35 -7.35 16.24
CA ASP A 35 11.14 -6.98 17.42
C ASP A 35 11.11 -5.44 17.64
N GLY A 36 10.66 -5.05 18.83
CA GLY A 36 10.63 -3.66 19.24
C GLY A 36 9.47 -2.83 18.67
N ASP A 37 9.73 -1.54 18.40
CA ASP A 37 8.71 -0.56 18.01
C ASP A 37 8.74 -0.21 16.53
N SER A 38 9.70 -0.74 15.76
CA SER A 38 9.87 -0.46 14.32
C SER A 38 10.64 -1.57 13.63
N GLY A 39 10.30 -1.85 12.37
CA GLY A 39 10.81 -2.96 11.57
C GLY A 39 11.38 -2.56 10.22
N GLY A 40 11.52 -3.55 9.33
CA GLY A 40 11.84 -3.43 7.92
C GLY A 40 10.66 -2.98 7.07
N ASP A 41 9.46 -3.33 7.50
CA ASP A 41 8.22 -2.98 6.81
C ASP A 41 7.95 -1.48 6.78
N ILE A 42 7.48 -1.01 5.62
CA ILE A 42 7.08 0.38 5.39
C ILE A 42 5.62 0.42 4.96
N TYR A 43 4.86 1.30 5.58
CA TYR A 43 3.56 1.74 5.09
C TYR A 43 3.61 3.24 4.79
N TYR A 44 3.09 3.64 3.64
CA TYR A 44 3.19 5.02 3.16
C TYR A 44 1.92 5.43 2.44
N PHE A 45 1.42 6.61 2.78
CA PHE A 45 0.30 7.28 2.12
C PHE A 45 0.69 8.71 1.79
N SER A 46 0.31 9.19 0.63
CA SER A 46 0.45 10.60 0.29
C SER A 46 -0.68 11.09 -0.60
N VAL A 47 -0.99 12.36 -0.47
CA VAL A 47 -1.92 13.06 -1.35
C VAL A 47 -1.18 14.16 -2.09
N CYS A 48 -1.26 14.16 -3.42
CA CYS A 48 -0.53 15.13 -4.24
C CYS A 48 -0.99 16.58 -4.00
N SER A 49 -0.18 17.53 -4.49
CA SER A 49 -0.42 18.97 -4.32
C SER A 49 -1.73 19.50 -4.95
N THR A 50 -2.40 18.69 -5.77
CA THR A 50 -3.67 19.04 -6.44
C THR A 50 -4.87 18.30 -5.87
N ASP A 51 -4.69 17.53 -4.80
CA ASP A 51 -5.73 16.74 -4.13
C ASP A 51 -6.44 15.72 -5.05
N LYS A 52 -5.74 15.19 -6.03
CA LYS A 52 -6.30 14.33 -7.08
C LYS A 52 -5.71 12.93 -7.12
N LEU A 53 -4.54 12.75 -6.54
CA LEU A 53 -3.82 11.49 -6.52
C LEU A 53 -3.57 11.08 -5.06
N THR A 54 -4.06 9.92 -4.70
CA THR A 54 -3.66 9.23 -3.47
C THR A 54 -2.69 8.12 -3.84
N ARG A 55 -1.46 8.16 -3.28
CA ARG A 55 -0.49 7.08 -3.41
C ARG A 55 -0.39 6.30 -2.12
N ILE A 56 -0.27 4.99 -2.26
CA ILE A 56 -0.11 4.06 -1.16
C ILE A 56 1.02 3.12 -1.51
N VAL A 57 1.93 2.91 -0.56
CA VAL A 57 3.06 1.98 -0.72
C VAL A 57 3.11 1.07 0.48
N VAL A 58 3.32 -0.21 0.21
CA VAL A 58 3.77 -1.19 1.19
C VAL A 58 5.09 -1.74 0.65
N ALA A 59 6.10 -1.76 1.50
CA ALA A 59 7.42 -2.28 1.14
C ALA A 59 8.02 -3.04 2.32
N ASP A 60 8.86 -4.03 2.01
CA ASP A 60 9.55 -4.84 2.97
C ASP A 60 11.05 -4.83 2.65
N VAL A 61 11.85 -4.39 3.60
CA VAL A 61 13.32 -4.34 3.53
C VAL A 61 13.90 -5.61 4.09
N MET A 62 14.69 -6.30 3.30
CA MET A 62 15.35 -7.56 3.66
C MET A 62 16.04 -7.49 5.03
N GLY A 63 15.75 -8.46 5.88
CA GLY A 63 16.41 -8.65 7.18
C GLY A 63 15.68 -7.96 8.31
N HIS A 64 16.30 -7.90 9.46
CA HIS A 64 15.69 -7.38 10.69
C HIS A 64 16.69 -6.55 11.51
N GLY A 65 16.20 -5.88 12.54
CA GLY A 65 17.02 -5.14 13.47
C GLY A 65 17.45 -3.76 12.95
N LYS A 66 18.60 -3.26 13.41
CA LYS A 66 19.00 -1.87 13.18
C LYS A 66 19.25 -1.55 11.71
N ALA A 67 19.91 -2.45 10.96
CA ALA A 67 20.26 -2.22 9.56
C ALA A 67 18.98 -2.09 8.69
N ALA A 68 18.03 -3.01 8.83
CA ALA A 68 16.75 -2.93 8.14
C ALA A 68 16.01 -1.64 8.48
N ARG A 69 15.94 -1.24 9.76
CA ARG A 69 15.32 0.03 10.17
C ARG A 69 15.98 1.26 9.56
N ASP A 70 17.31 1.31 9.49
CA ASP A 70 18.03 2.44 8.89
C ASP A 70 17.75 2.54 7.39
N THR A 71 17.67 1.40 6.68
CA THR A 71 17.30 1.32 5.26
C THR A 71 15.83 1.70 5.04
N SER A 72 14.92 1.20 5.88
CA SER A 72 13.49 1.54 5.78
C SER A 72 13.24 3.03 6.03
N ALA A 73 13.95 3.63 6.98
CA ALA A 73 13.87 5.07 7.22
C ALA A 73 14.37 5.89 6.03
N TRP A 74 15.48 5.45 5.39
CA TRP A 74 15.96 6.06 4.15
C TRP A 74 14.93 5.92 3.01
N LEU A 75 14.38 4.71 2.80
CA LEU A 75 13.41 4.46 1.73
C LEU A 75 12.13 5.28 1.93
N TYR A 76 11.65 5.37 3.18
CA TYR A 76 10.51 6.22 3.51
C TYR A 76 10.76 7.69 3.11
N GLN A 77 11.96 8.23 3.40
CA GLN A 77 12.31 9.60 3.01
C GLN A 77 12.41 9.73 1.48
N ALA A 78 12.99 8.76 0.80
CA ALA A 78 13.08 8.77 -0.66
C ALA A 78 11.71 8.71 -1.35
N LEU A 79 10.74 7.97 -0.77
CA LEU A 79 9.34 7.99 -1.21
C LEU A 79 8.70 9.36 -0.99
N HIS A 80 8.95 9.99 0.15
CA HIS A 80 8.46 11.33 0.46
C HIS A 80 8.93 12.36 -0.60
N ASP A 81 10.19 12.33 -0.98
CA ASP A 81 10.77 13.25 -1.96
C ASP A 81 10.14 13.10 -3.35
N ASN A 82 9.54 11.94 -3.63
CA ASN A 82 8.86 11.61 -4.89
C ASN A 82 7.33 11.73 -4.83
N MET A 83 6.75 12.34 -3.79
CA MET A 83 5.30 12.36 -3.55
C MET A 83 4.45 12.94 -4.69
N ASN A 84 4.99 13.85 -5.49
CA ASN A 84 4.27 14.48 -6.61
C ASN A 84 4.47 13.76 -7.96
N MET A 85 5.32 12.73 -8.02
CA MET A 85 5.54 11.95 -9.23
C MET A 85 4.38 10.98 -9.42
N VAL A 86 3.78 10.95 -10.62
CA VAL A 86 2.60 10.11 -10.91
C VAL A 86 3.03 8.68 -11.26
N ASP A 87 4.13 8.55 -12.00
CA ASP A 87 4.63 7.28 -12.53
C ASP A 87 5.37 6.47 -11.46
N GLY A 88 4.74 5.40 -10.96
CA GLY A 88 5.30 4.48 -9.98
C GLY A 88 6.52 3.71 -10.51
N SER A 89 6.54 3.37 -11.79
CA SER A 89 7.69 2.69 -12.40
C SER A 89 8.95 3.57 -12.40
N HIS A 90 8.76 4.86 -12.63
CA HIS A 90 9.84 5.83 -12.55
C HIS A 90 10.36 6.00 -11.11
N ILE A 91 9.45 6.02 -10.14
CA ILE A 91 9.85 6.04 -8.71
C ILE A 91 10.69 4.81 -8.39
N LEU A 92 10.22 3.61 -8.75
CA LEU A 92 10.96 2.38 -8.49
C LEU A 92 12.34 2.37 -9.15
N ARG A 93 12.48 2.85 -10.40
CA ARG A 93 13.79 2.98 -11.05
C ARG A 93 14.73 3.94 -10.30
N GLN A 94 14.22 5.06 -9.81
CA GLN A 94 15.04 5.99 -9.02
C GLN A 94 15.46 5.39 -7.69
N LEU A 95 14.52 4.76 -6.98
CA LEU A 95 14.80 4.07 -5.72
C LEU A 95 15.80 2.93 -5.93
N ASN A 96 15.65 2.14 -7.00
CA ASN A 96 16.55 1.05 -7.32
C ASN A 96 18.01 1.52 -7.51
N ARG A 97 18.23 2.58 -8.28
CA ARG A 97 19.58 3.16 -8.47
C ARG A 97 20.20 3.61 -7.15
N GLN A 98 19.41 4.26 -6.30
CA GLN A 98 19.87 4.69 -4.98
C GLN A 98 20.15 3.50 -4.06
N ALA A 99 19.27 2.50 -4.05
CA ALA A 99 19.42 1.26 -3.27
C ALA A 99 20.67 0.47 -3.69
N ASN A 100 20.94 0.34 -5.00
CA ASN A 100 22.18 -0.26 -5.49
C ASN A 100 23.43 0.50 -5.02
N GLY A 101 23.36 1.83 -4.86
CA GLY A 101 24.44 2.63 -4.29
C GLY A 101 24.71 2.36 -2.80
N ILE A 102 23.71 1.90 -2.05
CA ILE A 102 23.83 1.44 -0.66
C ILE A 102 24.42 0.01 -0.63
N GLY A 103 23.96 -0.84 -1.54
CA GLY A 103 24.38 -2.22 -1.68
C GLY A 103 23.27 -3.22 -1.34
N TYR A 104 23.64 -4.50 -1.26
CA TYR A 104 22.71 -5.62 -1.07
C TYR A 104 21.87 -5.53 0.23
N GLU A 105 22.35 -4.78 1.21
CA GLU A 105 21.64 -4.51 2.46
C GLU A 105 20.37 -3.68 2.26
N ALA A 106 20.25 -3.02 1.09
CA ALA A 106 19.06 -2.26 0.70
C ALA A 106 18.08 -3.06 -0.19
N MET A 107 18.26 -4.39 -0.29
CA MET A 107 17.31 -5.22 -1.01
C MET A 107 15.91 -5.07 -0.40
N THR A 108 14.96 -4.70 -1.25
CA THR A 108 13.60 -4.35 -0.79
C THR A 108 12.57 -4.80 -1.78
N THR A 109 11.51 -5.39 -1.31
CA THR A 109 10.29 -5.59 -2.11
C THR A 109 9.33 -4.41 -1.89
N ALA A 110 8.62 -3.99 -2.93
CA ALA A 110 7.69 -2.87 -2.83
C ALA A 110 6.50 -3.01 -3.79
N ALA A 111 5.31 -2.67 -3.28
CA ALA A 111 4.12 -2.44 -4.08
C ALA A 111 3.74 -0.96 -3.99
N ILE A 112 3.67 -0.28 -5.12
CA ILE A 112 3.21 1.10 -5.26
C ILE A 112 1.88 1.08 -5.98
N ILE A 113 0.84 1.62 -5.35
CA ILE A 113 -0.43 1.90 -6.00
C ILE A 113 -0.74 3.39 -5.93
N ALA A 114 -1.45 3.90 -6.93
CA ALA A 114 -1.90 5.29 -6.97
C ALA A 114 -3.30 5.38 -7.56
N TYR A 115 -4.25 5.87 -6.77
CA TYR A 115 -5.59 6.16 -7.24
C TYR A 115 -5.69 7.60 -7.72
N TYR A 116 -6.11 7.77 -8.98
CA TYR A 116 -6.27 9.09 -9.60
C TYR A 116 -7.74 9.41 -9.81
N LEU A 117 -8.26 10.35 -8.99
CA LEU A 117 -9.67 10.71 -8.92
C LEU A 117 -10.26 11.21 -10.24
N ASN A 118 -9.47 11.92 -11.08
CA ASN A 118 -10.04 12.54 -12.28
C ASN A 118 -10.45 11.53 -13.35
N THR A 119 -9.83 10.36 -13.36
CA THR A 119 -10.04 9.34 -14.39
C THR A 119 -10.60 8.04 -13.82
N ASP A 120 -10.78 7.96 -12.49
CA ASP A 120 -11.19 6.75 -11.79
C ASP A 120 -10.33 5.55 -12.21
N ARG A 121 -8.99 5.73 -12.05
CA ARG A 121 -8.01 4.69 -12.38
C ARG A 121 -7.07 4.42 -11.22
N LEU A 122 -6.82 3.14 -11.01
CA LEU A 122 -5.77 2.64 -10.13
C LEU A 122 -4.55 2.29 -10.98
N TYR A 123 -3.44 2.97 -10.71
CA TYR A 123 -2.11 2.65 -11.25
C TYR A 123 -1.38 1.77 -10.26
N PHE A 124 -0.58 0.83 -10.76
CA PHE A 124 0.18 -0.07 -9.90
C PHE A 124 1.52 -0.46 -10.53
N SER A 125 2.51 -0.64 -9.67
CA SER A 125 3.88 -1.06 -10.01
C SER A 125 4.44 -1.90 -8.86
N TYR A 126 5.25 -2.90 -9.17
CA TYR A 126 5.88 -3.76 -8.18
C TYR A 126 7.40 -3.77 -8.33
N ALA A 127 8.09 -3.98 -7.23
CA ALA A 127 9.51 -4.34 -7.17
C ALA A 127 9.63 -5.65 -6.38
N GLY A 128 9.45 -6.80 -7.05
CA GLY A 128 9.53 -8.14 -6.44
C GLY A 128 8.51 -8.42 -5.34
N HIS A 129 7.51 -7.58 -5.17
CA HIS A 129 6.52 -7.72 -4.11
C HIS A 129 5.37 -8.63 -4.53
N HIS A 130 4.70 -9.23 -3.54
CA HIS A 130 3.48 -9.98 -3.77
C HIS A 130 2.43 -9.13 -4.50
N PRO A 131 1.66 -9.71 -5.44
CA PRO A 131 0.57 -8.99 -6.06
C PRO A 131 -0.43 -8.50 -5.02
N VAL A 132 -0.88 -7.25 -5.16
CA VAL A 132 -1.98 -6.74 -4.34
C VAL A 132 -3.26 -7.47 -4.70
N LEU A 133 -4.16 -7.60 -3.74
CA LEU A 133 -5.47 -8.20 -3.97
C LEU A 133 -6.48 -7.10 -4.25
N ILE A 134 -7.35 -7.34 -5.24
CA ILE A 134 -8.42 -6.40 -5.60
C ILE A 134 -9.77 -7.08 -5.59
N LYS A 135 -10.79 -6.30 -5.28
CA LYS A 135 -12.19 -6.67 -5.45
C LYS A 135 -12.96 -5.51 -6.07
N ARG A 136 -13.61 -5.75 -7.20
CA ARG A 136 -14.55 -4.79 -7.76
C ARG A 136 -15.84 -4.78 -6.94
N ALA A 137 -16.52 -3.65 -6.88
CA ALA A 137 -17.83 -3.57 -6.27
C ALA A 137 -18.84 -4.55 -6.92
N SER A 138 -18.65 -4.84 -8.23
CA SER A 138 -19.46 -5.80 -8.99
C SER A 138 -19.11 -7.26 -8.76
N ASP A 139 -17.90 -7.55 -8.22
CA ASP A 139 -17.39 -8.91 -8.13
C ASP A 139 -17.78 -9.56 -6.79
N LEU A 140 -17.89 -10.87 -6.80
CA LEU A 140 -18.15 -11.63 -5.58
C LEU A 140 -16.86 -11.95 -4.81
N ASN A 141 -15.75 -12.10 -5.53
CA ASN A 141 -14.49 -12.60 -5.00
C ASN A 141 -13.35 -11.60 -5.20
N TRP A 142 -12.31 -11.77 -4.39
CA TRP A 142 -11.04 -11.08 -4.53
C TRP A 142 -10.16 -11.77 -5.56
N HIS A 143 -9.29 -10.99 -6.22
CA HIS A 143 -8.37 -11.44 -7.25
C HIS A 143 -6.99 -10.82 -7.05
N GLU A 144 -5.93 -11.52 -7.48
CA GLU A 144 -4.59 -10.95 -7.56
C GLU A 144 -4.50 -9.98 -8.73
N LEU A 145 -3.92 -8.80 -8.49
CA LEU A 145 -3.61 -7.81 -9.52
C LEU A 145 -2.17 -8.01 -10.01
N GLN A 146 -2.03 -8.74 -11.10
CA GLN A 146 -0.72 -9.11 -11.65
C GLN A 146 -0.29 -8.15 -12.77
N LEU A 147 1.03 -7.91 -12.88
CA LEU A 147 1.62 -7.28 -14.07
C LEU A 147 1.66 -8.28 -15.22
N PRO A 148 1.58 -7.79 -16.48
CA PRO A 148 1.79 -8.63 -17.64
C PRO A 148 3.19 -9.26 -17.63
N LEU A 149 3.29 -10.52 -18.04
CA LEU A 149 4.58 -11.19 -18.22
C LEU A 149 5.37 -10.50 -19.33
N VAL A 150 6.64 -10.22 -19.07
CA VAL A 150 7.59 -9.65 -20.04
C VAL A 150 8.76 -10.60 -20.26
N GLU A 151 9.35 -10.61 -21.48
CA GLU A 151 10.45 -11.51 -21.85
C GLU A 151 11.83 -11.05 -21.32
N ARG A 152 11.87 -10.12 -20.35
CA ARG A 152 13.10 -9.56 -19.79
C ARG A 152 13.06 -9.61 -18.26
N ILE A 153 14.23 -9.44 -17.63
CA ILE A 153 14.30 -9.21 -16.18
C ILE A 153 13.67 -7.84 -15.90
N ALA A 154 12.51 -7.86 -15.26
CA ALA A 154 11.78 -6.66 -14.88
C ALA A 154 11.10 -6.89 -13.54
N ASP A 155 10.76 -5.77 -12.90
CA ASP A 155 9.96 -5.76 -11.67
C ASP A 155 10.58 -6.57 -10.51
N CYS A 156 11.92 -6.82 -10.54
CA CYS A 156 12.63 -7.49 -9.46
C CYS A 156 12.76 -6.58 -8.21
N PRO A 157 13.05 -7.15 -7.03
CA PRO A 157 13.33 -6.36 -5.83
C PRO A 157 14.38 -5.28 -6.08
N LEU A 158 14.30 -4.17 -5.35
CA LEU A 158 15.32 -3.11 -5.39
C LEU A 158 16.68 -3.65 -4.94
N ALA A 159 17.76 -3.05 -5.43
CA ALA A 159 19.16 -3.42 -5.15
C ALA A 159 19.60 -4.81 -5.63
N ILE A 160 18.86 -5.44 -6.55
CA ILE A 160 19.27 -6.70 -7.17
C ILE A 160 20.06 -6.44 -8.46
N ASP A 161 19.58 -5.54 -9.30
CA ASP A 161 20.19 -5.17 -10.59
C ASP A 161 20.01 -3.65 -10.81
N GLU A 162 21.11 -2.92 -10.97
CA GLU A 162 21.08 -1.47 -11.14
C GLU A 162 20.27 -1.03 -12.39
N ASP A 163 20.34 -1.86 -13.45
CA ASP A 163 19.66 -1.62 -14.71
C ASP A 163 18.24 -2.21 -14.78
N ALA A 164 17.71 -2.69 -13.65
CA ALA A 164 16.37 -3.27 -13.61
C ALA A 164 15.31 -2.27 -14.11
N GLU A 165 14.44 -2.78 -14.96
CA GLU A 165 13.29 -2.04 -15.46
C GLU A 165 12.04 -2.37 -14.61
N TYR A 166 11.18 -1.38 -14.46
CA TYR A 166 9.92 -1.53 -13.71
C TYR A 166 8.74 -1.16 -14.59
N SER A 167 7.68 -1.92 -14.46
CA SER A 167 6.44 -1.74 -15.20
C SER A 167 5.44 -0.92 -14.40
N GLN A 168 4.60 -0.15 -15.09
CA GLN A 168 3.39 0.41 -14.52
C GLN A 168 2.21 -0.01 -15.37
N CYS A 169 1.18 -0.50 -14.74
CA CYS A 169 -0.12 -0.78 -15.34
C CYS A 169 -1.21 0.05 -14.66
N ASP A 170 -2.36 0.11 -15.29
CA ASP A 170 -3.52 0.76 -14.71
C ASP A 170 -4.81 0.05 -15.11
N ILE A 171 -5.80 0.16 -14.24
CA ILE A 171 -7.14 -0.40 -14.41
C ILE A 171 -8.19 0.66 -14.07
N PRO A 172 -9.38 0.63 -14.66
CA PRO A 172 -10.53 1.38 -14.16
C PRO A 172 -10.76 1.00 -12.69
N PHE A 173 -11.11 1.93 -11.81
CA PHE A 173 -11.28 1.66 -10.40
C PHE A 173 -12.27 2.65 -9.80
N ASP A 174 -13.45 2.18 -9.40
CA ASP A 174 -14.61 3.00 -9.07
C ASP A 174 -14.97 2.94 -7.58
N THR A 175 -15.93 3.76 -7.20
CA THR A 175 -16.49 3.77 -5.84
C THR A 175 -16.95 2.38 -5.40
N GLY A 176 -16.51 1.95 -4.22
CA GLY A 176 -16.79 0.64 -3.64
C GLY A 176 -15.80 -0.45 -4.06
N ASP A 177 -14.92 -0.19 -5.02
CA ASP A 177 -13.82 -1.09 -5.34
C ASP A 177 -12.80 -1.09 -4.19
N LYS A 178 -12.19 -2.25 -3.95
CA LYS A 178 -11.31 -2.47 -2.81
C LYS A 178 -9.94 -3.00 -3.22
N VAL A 179 -8.92 -2.64 -2.43
CA VAL A 179 -7.56 -3.16 -2.54
C VAL A 179 -7.10 -3.66 -1.19
N PHE A 180 -6.30 -4.72 -1.18
CA PHE A 180 -5.61 -5.21 -0.01
C PHE A 180 -4.13 -5.41 -0.34
N LEU A 181 -3.25 -4.67 0.36
CA LEU A 181 -1.80 -4.80 0.28
C LEU A 181 -1.30 -5.48 1.56
N TYR A 182 -0.21 -6.25 1.44
CA TYR A 182 0.35 -6.98 2.57
C TYR A 182 1.80 -7.36 2.32
N THR A 183 2.59 -7.50 3.39
CA THR A 183 3.94 -8.08 3.38
C THR A 183 3.87 -9.57 3.62
N ASP A 184 4.96 -10.29 3.34
CA ASP A 184 5.05 -11.74 3.50
C ASP A 184 4.83 -12.21 4.93
N GLY A 185 5.22 -11.41 5.94
CA GLY A 185 4.97 -11.70 7.34
C GLY A 185 3.50 -12.00 7.67
N LEU A 186 2.55 -11.55 6.84
CA LEU A 186 1.15 -11.93 7.01
C LEU A 186 0.89 -13.37 6.57
N ILE A 187 1.35 -13.74 5.38
CA ILE A 187 1.06 -15.06 4.79
C ILE A 187 2.02 -16.15 5.29
N GLU A 188 3.20 -15.79 5.74
CA GLU A 188 4.19 -16.69 6.32
C GLU A 188 4.02 -16.91 7.83
N ALA A 189 3.07 -16.22 8.46
CA ALA A 189 2.77 -16.37 9.88
C ALA A 189 2.57 -17.85 10.26
N PRO A 190 3.42 -18.43 11.15
CA PRO A 190 3.38 -19.86 11.46
C PRO A 190 2.32 -20.19 12.51
N SER A 191 1.65 -21.30 12.33
CA SER A 191 0.91 -21.97 13.41
C SER A 191 1.86 -22.59 14.43
N PRO A 192 1.38 -23.04 15.60
CA PRO A 192 2.20 -23.79 16.55
C PRO A 192 2.85 -25.06 15.98
N ASP A 193 2.26 -25.61 14.91
CA ASP A 193 2.79 -26.80 14.22
C ASP A 193 3.72 -26.41 13.03
N GLY A 194 3.99 -25.12 12.82
CA GLY A 194 4.87 -24.59 11.79
C GLY A 194 4.23 -24.44 10.41
N GLU A 195 2.91 -24.56 10.28
CA GLU A 195 2.21 -24.32 9.01
C GLU A 195 2.00 -22.84 8.80
N CYS A 196 2.38 -22.29 7.62
CA CYS A 196 2.14 -20.89 7.26
C CYS A 196 0.64 -20.58 7.15
N PHE A 197 0.25 -19.34 7.45
CA PHE A 197 -1.12 -18.87 7.25
C PHE A 197 -1.57 -19.03 5.80
N GLY A 198 -0.77 -18.59 4.86
CA GLY A 198 -0.89 -18.81 3.43
C GLY A 198 -1.92 -17.93 2.73
N ILE A 199 -1.68 -17.71 1.44
CA ILE A 199 -2.52 -16.86 0.57
C ILE A 199 -3.95 -17.40 0.43
N GLU A 200 -4.13 -18.72 0.39
CA GLU A 200 -5.46 -19.33 0.24
C GLU A 200 -6.37 -19.02 1.44
N ARG A 201 -5.83 -19.06 2.68
CA ARG A 201 -6.60 -18.68 3.87
C ARG A 201 -6.94 -17.19 3.87
N LEU A 202 -6.00 -16.34 3.43
CA LEU A 202 -6.24 -14.91 3.29
C LEU A 202 -7.35 -14.65 2.29
N MET A 203 -7.28 -15.18 1.07
CA MET A 203 -8.29 -15.01 0.02
C MET A 203 -9.67 -15.48 0.47
N ASN A 204 -9.75 -16.68 1.04
CA ASN A 204 -11.00 -17.23 1.58
C ASN A 204 -11.61 -16.38 2.72
N LEU A 205 -10.75 -15.71 3.51
CA LEU A 205 -11.19 -14.80 4.56
C LEU A 205 -11.75 -13.51 3.96
N LEU A 206 -11.04 -12.91 3.01
CA LEU A 206 -11.45 -11.69 2.31
C LEU A 206 -12.76 -11.91 1.54
N ASP A 207 -12.93 -13.06 0.87
CA ASP A 207 -14.17 -13.40 0.16
C ASP A 207 -15.37 -13.49 1.10
N ARG A 208 -15.19 -14.09 2.28
CA ARG A 208 -16.27 -14.16 3.29
C ARG A 208 -16.66 -12.79 3.87
N HIS A 209 -15.79 -11.81 3.75
CA HIS A 209 -16.00 -10.44 4.23
C HIS A 209 -16.02 -9.43 3.07
N SER A 210 -16.42 -9.88 1.88
CA SER A 210 -16.29 -9.12 0.63
C SER A 210 -16.97 -7.74 0.67
N ASP A 211 -18.08 -7.60 1.39
CA ASP A 211 -18.84 -6.35 1.54
C ASP A 211 -18.44 -5.53 2.79
N ALA A 212 -17.51 -6.04 3.58
CA ALA A 212 -17.09 -5.38 4.81
C ALA A 212 -16.27 -4.11 4.52
N SER A 213 -16.34 -3.13 5.43
CA SER A 213 -15.49 -1.94 5.37
C SER A 213 -14.01 -2.30 5.61
N PRO A 214 -13.07 -1.43 5.24
CA PRO A 214 -11.64 -1.64 5.51
C PRO A 214 -11.33 -1.97 6.98
N GLN A 215 -12.01 -1.32 7.92
CA GLN A 215 -11.86 -1.54 9.35
C GLN A 215 -12.27 -2.95 9.76
N VAL A 216 -13.39 -3.42 9.24
CA VAL A 216 -13.90 -4.78 9.53
C VAL A 216 -13.00 -5.83 8.90
N LEU A 217 -12.52 -5.60 7.67
CA LEU A 217 -11.54 -6.48 7.02
C LEU A 217 -10.24 -6.59 7.85
N LYS A 218 -9.67 -5.46 8.29
CA LYS A 218 -8.48 -5.45 9.15
C LYS A 218 -8.70 -6.29 10.41
N GLN A 219 -9.81 -6.08 11.11
CA GLN A 219 -10.08 -6.82 12.33
C GLN A 219 -10.28 -8.32 12.06
N ALA A 220 -10.97 -8.69 10.98
CA ALA A 220 -11.16 -10.08 10.60
C ALA A 220 -9.81 -10.79 10.32
N VAL A 221 -8.89 -10.10 9.62
CA VAL A 221 -7.53 -10.62 9.36
C VAL A 221 -6.76 -10.79 10.66
N LEU A 222 -6.74 -9.78 11.53
CA LEU A 222 -6.06 -9.85 12.82
C LEU A 222 -6.58 -10.99 13.70
N GLU A 223 -7.90 -11.17 13.77
CA GLU A 223 -8.49 -12.28 14.51
C GLU A 223 -8.13 -13.65 13.92
N ALA A 224 -8.08 -13.76 12.60
CA ALA A 224 -7.70 -15.00 11.93
C ALA A 224 -6.22 -15.32 12.16
N LEU A 225 -5.31 -14.35 12.08
CA LEU A 225 -3.90 -14.49 12.37
C LEU A 225 -3.66 -14.91 13.83
N ARG A 226 -4.28 -14.22 14.79
CA ARG A 226 -4.17 -14.57 16.23
C ARG A 226 -4.65 -15.97 16.52
N ARG A 227 -5.72 -16.43 15.86
CA ARG A 227 -6.20 -17.81 16.02
C ARG A 227 -5.25 -18.82 15.38
N HIS A 228 -4.65 -18.49 14.24
CA HIS A 228 -3.72 -19.37 13.52
C HIS A 228 -2.40 -19.52 14.28
N THR A 229 -1.81 -18.40 14.70
CA THR A 229 -0.52 -18.38 15.40
C THR A 229 -0.62 -18.73 16.88
N CYS A 230 -1.82 -18.69 17.46
CA CYS A 230 -2.06 -18.75 18.91
C CYS A 230 -1.29 -17.67 19.69
N GLN A 231 -1.00 -16.53 19.05
CA GLN A 231 -0.26 -15.41 19.62
C GLN A 231 -1.08 -14.12 19.57
N SER A 232 -0.85 -13.23 20.52
CA SER A 232 -1.41 -11.87 20.52
C SER A 232 -0.55 -10.89 19.72
N ASN A 233 0.76 -11.09 19.72
CA ASN A 233 1.76 -10.30 18.99
C ASN A 233 2.50 -11.22 18.02
N PHE A 234 2.74 -10.73 16.81
CA PHE A 234 3.45 -11.47 15.76
C PHE A 234 4.95 -11.19 15.91
N SER A 235 5.73 -12.22 16.15
CA SER A 235 7.17 -12.13 16.42
C SER A 235 8.02 -12.96 15.45
N HIS A 236 7.39 -13.54 14.42
CA HIS A 236 8.06 -14.35 13.43
C HIS A 236 8.71 -13.48 12.36
N ASP A 237 8.03 -12.40 11.94
CA ASP A 237 8.48 -11.40 11.00
C ASP A 237 7.71 -10.10 11.17
N ASP A 238 8.22 -9.00 10.57
CA ASP A 238 7.47 -7.77 10.45
C ASP A 238 6.18 -8.05 9.66
N THR A 239 5.07 -7.54 10.13
CA THR A 239 3.77 -7.86 9.54
C THR A 239 3.01 -6.59 9.26
N THR A 240 2.85 -6.24 7.98
CA THR A 240 2.14 -5.05 7.55
C THR A 240 1.06 -5.40 6.53
N PHE A 241 -0.13 -4.84 6.70
CA PHE A 241 -1.17 -4.90 5.69
C PHE A 241 -2.11 -3.70 5.78
N THR A 242 -2.76 -3.40 4.66
CA THR A 242 -3.77 -2.35 4.57
C THR A 242 -4.93 -2.77 3.69
N ALA A 243 -6.15 -2.60 4.23
CA ALA A 243 -7.40 -2.71 3.48
C ALA A 243 -7.84 -1.31 3.05
N ILE A 244 -8.24 -1.17 1.79
CA ILE A 244 -8.56 0.11 1.16
C ILE A 244 -9.88 -0.02 0.41
N GLU A 245 -10.70 1.04 0.42
CA GLU A 245 -11.91 1.16 -0.37
C GLU A 245 -12.02 2.55 -0.97
N VAL A 246 -12.43 2.64 -2.23
CA VAL A 246 -12.76 3.92 -2.86
C VAL A 246 -14.10 4.40 -2.33
N HIS A 247 -14.12 5.55 -1.70
CA HIS A 247 -15.35 6.12 -1.16
C HIS A 247 -16.03 7.06 -2.16
N PRO A 248 -17.36 7.27 -2.03
CA PRO A 248 -18.10 8.20 -2.87
C PRO A 248 -17.50 9.60 -2.79
N ARG A 249 -17.37 10.26 -3.93
CA ARG A 249 -16.98 11.67 -3.97
C ARG A 249 -18.01 12.53 -3.25
N ALA A 250 -17.55 13.46 -2.44
CA ALA A 250 -18.44 14.54 -2.00
C ALA A 250 -18.95 15.27 -3.25
N PRO A 251 -20.26 15.54 -3.36
CA PRO A 251 -20.79 16.29 -4.48
C PRO A 251 -20.03 17.63 -4.57
N ALA A 252 -19.52 17.96 -5.76
CA ALA A 252 -18.88 19.24 -5.99
C ALA A 252 -19.85 20.33 -5.56
N LEU A 253 -19.44 21.15 -4.60
CA LEU A 253 -20.21 22.32 -4.23
C LEU A 253 -20.41 23.14 -5.51
N PRO A 254 -21.65 23.52 -5.85
CA PRO A 254 -21.87 24.35 -7.01
C PRO A 254 -21.03 25.62 -6.81
N LEU A 255 -20.19 25.93 -7.78
CA LEU A 255 -19.50 27.22 -7.83
C LEU A 255 -20.60 28.29 -7.92
N ASN A 256 -21.02 28.84 -6.81
CA ASN A 256 -21.87 30.02 -6.78
C ASN A 256 -21.04 31.24 -7.26
N GLY A 257 -20.79 31.24 -8.55
CA GLY A 257 -20.26 32.41 -9.25
C GLY A 257 -21.40 33.36 -9.63
N GLN A 258 -22.03 33.98 -8.67
CA GLN A 258 -22.70 35.24 -8.93
C GLN A 258 -21.70 36.36 -8.78
N CYS A 259 -21.09 36.70 -9.89
CA CYS A 259 -20.54 38.04 -10.09
C CYS A 259 -21.74 39.00 -10.07
N LEU A 260 -21.92 39.69 -8.98
CA LEU A 260 -22.78 40.90 -8.94
C LEU A 260 -22.11 41.91 -9.84
N THR A 261 -22.66 42.08 -11.04
CA THR A 261 -22.40 43.27 -11.85
C THR A 261 -23.12 44.40 -11.18
N ASP A 262 -22.35 45.21 -10.43
CA ASP A 262 -22.77 46.49 -9.94
C ASP A 262 -22.95 47.46 -11.11
N THR A 263 -24.20 47.65 -11.52
CA THR A 263 -24.57 48.74 -12.41
C THR A 263 -25.20 49.79 -11.52
N GLY A 264 -24.38 50.68 -10.99
CA GLY A 264 -24.83 51.94 -10.42
C GLY A 264 -24.79 53.08 -11.46
N PRO A 265 -25.64 54.08 -11.34
CA PRO A 265 -25.93 55.11 -12.32
C PRO A 265 -24.82 56.12 -12.53
#